data_0c24c21afba1adec356857243fca987c
#
_entry.id   0c24c21afba1adec356857243fca987c
#
_cell.length_a   1.000
_cell.length_b   1.000
_cell.length_c   1.000
_cell.angle_alpha   90.00
_cell.angle_beta   90.00
_cell.angle_gamma   90.00
#
_symmetry.space_group_name_H-M   'P 1'
#
loop_
_entity.id
_entity.type
_entity.pdbx_description
1 polymer ?
#
loop_
_entity_poly.entity_id
_entity_poly.type
_entity_poly.pdbx_seq_one_letter_code
_entity_poly.pdbx_strand_id
1 'polypeptide(L)'
;MCGFTGFTNYIKDDGTVLGRMMDRIVHRGPDASGQFVDTDIALGFRRLSIIDLAEGGQPMFNEDKSLVLVFNGEIYNFKELRAELLEKGHVFANNSDSEVLLHGFEEWGESMVPRLRGMFAFVIFDRRDRSLFAARDMFGIKPFYYTFMGESFIFGSEIKSFLEHPDFKKELNEEALAHYLSFQYSPTEETFFKGVYK
;
A
#
# COMPACT_ATOMS: atom_id res chain seq x y z
N MET A 1 -4.97 8.51 -10.22
CA MET A 1 -4.93 7.25 -9.43
C MET A 1 -4.22 7.53 -8.11
N CYS A 2 -4.78 7.05 -7.01
CA CYS A 2 -4.13 7.18 -5.71
C CYS A 2 -2.74 6.54 -5.67
N GLY A 3 -2.01 6.81 -4.62
CA GLY A 3 -0.71 6.19 -4.37
C GLY A 3 -0.39 6.18 -2.89
N PHE A 4 0.38 5.20 -2.47
CA PHE A 4 0.89 5.10 -1.11
C PHE A 4 2.39 4.80 -1.10
N THR A 5 3.00 5.05 0.02
CA THR A 5 4.38 4.71 0.32
C THR A 5 4.54 4.50 1.82
N GLY A 6 5.53 3.74 2.22
CA GLY A 6 5.78 3.49 3.63
C GLY A 6 7.07 2.73 3.85
N PHE A 7 7.41 2.60 5.12
CA PHE A 7 8.56 1.81 5.55
C PHE A 7 8.36 1.31 6.98
N THR A 8 9.07 0.24 7.33
CA THR A 8 9.14 -0.28 8.70
C THR A 8 10.47 0.15 9.34
N ASN A 9 10.55 -0.04 10.65
CA ASN A 9 11.63 0.36 11.54
C ASN A 9 11.75 1.87 11.75
N TYR A 10 12.16 2.23 12.98
CA TYR A 10 12.36 3.61 13.36
C TYR A 10 13.59 4.19 12.66
N ILE A 11 13.39 5.34 12.05
CA ILE A 11 14.46 6.21 11.58
C ILE A 11 14.29 7.61 12.18
N LYS A 12 15.39 8.35 12.34
CA LYS A 12 15.31 9.73 12.80
C LYS A 12 14.46 10.57 11.83
N ASP A 13 13.52 11.33 12.35
CA ASP A 13 12.64 12.23 11.59
C ASP A 13 11.75 11.48 10.56
N ASP A 14 11.26 10.28 10.91
CA ASP A 14 10.46 9.38 10.06
C ASP A 14 9.23 10.07 9.42
N GLY A 15 8.51 10.91 10.15
CA GLY A 15 7.42 11.70 9.59
C GLY A 15 7.87 12.68 8.50
N THR A 16 9.05 13.26 8.62
CA THR A 16 9.64 14.15 7.60
C THR A 16 10.10 13.34 6.39
N VAL A 17 10.73 12.19 6.60
CA VAL A 17 11.13 11.27 5.52
C VAL A 17 9.91 10.79 4.76
N LEU A 18 8.88 10.33 5.48
CA LEU A 18 7.61 9.92 4.88
C LEU A 18 6.98 11.04 4.04
N GLY A 19 6.99 12.28 4.56
CA GLY A 19 6.50 13.45 3.83
C GLY A 19 7.21 13.63 2.49
N ARG A 20 8.54 13.59 2.46
CA ARG A 20 9.33 13.66 1.21
C ARG A 20 9.04 12.50 0.25
N MET A 21 8.91 11.27 0.78
CA MET A 21 8.50 10.11 -0.02
C MET A 21 7.13 10.32 -0.68
N MET A 22 6.16 10.86 0.06
CA MET A 22 4.83 11.20 -0.44
C MET A 22 4.87 12.31 -1.50
N ASP A 23 5.76 13.28 -1.38
CA ASP A 23 5.91 14.37 -2.34
C ASP A 23 6.40 13.87 -3.70
N ARG A 24 7.21 12.81 -3.73
CA ARG A 24 7.61 12.14 -4.98
C ARG A 24 6.45 11.54 -5.76
N ILE A 25 5.35 11.22 -5.09
CA ILE A 25 4.17 10.60 -5.72
C ILE A 25 2.94 11.53 -5.73
N VAL A 26 3.09 12.83 -5.53
CA VAL A 26 1.99 13.81 -5.50
C VAL A 26 1.15 13.80 -6.78
N HIS A 27 1.77 13.56 -7.95
CA HIS A 27 1.07 13.47 -9.25
C HIS A 27 0.04 12.33 -9.31
N ARG A 28 0.17 11.31 -8.46
CA ARG A 28 -0.82 10.22 -8.35
C ARG A 28 -2.08 10.65 -7.63
N GLY A 29 -1.94 11.52 -6.62
CA GLY A 29 -3.04 11.97 -5.79
C GLY A 29 -2.79 13.37 -5.25
N PRO A 30 -3.09 14.40 -6.06
CA PRO A 30 -2.83 15.79 -5.68
C PRO A 30 -3.88 16.38 -4.72
N ASP A 31 -5.05 15.74 -4.57
CA ASP A 31 -6.22 16.36 -3.93
C ASP A 31 -6.16 16.31 -2.42
N ALA A 32 -5.63 15.22 -1.85
CA ALA A 32 -5.48 15.07 -0.41
C ALA A 32 -4.31 14.15 -0.06
N SER A 33 -3.88 14.21 1.19
CA SER A 33 -2.85 13.32 1.73
C SER A 33 -3.16 12.95 3.16
N GLY A 34 -2.65 11.80 3.60
CA GLY A 34 -2.69 11.37 4.98
C GLY A 34 -1.44 10.62 5.37
N GLN A 35 -1.12 10.66 6.64
CA GLN A 35 0.05 10.01 7.22
C GLN A 35 -0.34 9.30 8.52
N PHE A 36 0.27 8.14 8.75
CA PHE A 36 0.29 7.46 10.02
C PHE A 36 1.74 7.09 10.34
N VAL A 37 2.21 7.51 11.50
CA VAL A 37 3.56 7.22 11.98
C VAL A 37 3.44 6.64 13.39
N ASP A 38 4.03 5.49 13.60
CA ASP A 38 4.16 4.81 14.88
C ASP A 38 5.62 4.39 15.06
N THR A 39 5.95 3.75 16.16
CA THR A 39 7.34 3.40 16.55
C THR A 39 8.08 2.58 15.47
N ASP A 40 7.38 1.67 14.78
CA ASP A 40 8.01 0.71 13.86
C ASP A 40 7.52 0.83 12.43
N ILE A 41 6.65 1.82 12.13
CA ILE A 41 6.07 1.96 10.80
C ILE A 41 5.68 3.39 10.48
N ALA A 42 5.88 3.75 9.24
CA ALA A 42 5.37 4.99 8.64
C ALA A 42 4.57 4.66 7.36
N LEU A 43 3.31 5.08 7.30
CA LEU A 43 2.39 4.88 6.18
C LEU A 43 1.93 6.23 5.64
N GLY A 44 2.12 6.46 4.36
CA GLY A 44 1.72 7.68 3.67
C GLY A 44 0.80 7.39 2.48
N PHE A 45 -0.19 8.24 2.29
CA PHE A 45 -1.19 8.13 1.24
C PHE A 45 -1.39 9.44 0.49
N ARG A 46 -1.54 9.36 -0.83
CA ARG A 46 -1.91 10.46 -1.74
C ARG A 46 -3.20 10.11 -2.45
N ARG A 47 -4.20 10.96 -2.34
CA ARG A 47 -5.55 10.76 -2.86
C ARG A 47 -5.79 11.54 -4.14
N LEU A 48 -6.33 10.84 -5.14
CA LEU A 48 -7.05 11.43 -6.27
C LEU A 48 -8.54 11.20 -6.04
N SER A 49 -9.30 12.26 -5.82
CA SER A 49 -10.74 12.22 -5.55
C SER A 49 -11.50 12.21 -6.86
N ILE A 50 -12.13 11.07 -7.22
CA ILE A 50 -12.88 10.93 -8.49
C ILE A 50 -14.37 11.05 -8.25
N ILE A 51 -14.91 10.50 -7.17
CA ILE A 51 -16.36 10.37 -6.97
C ILE A 51 -16.84 10.89 -5.61
N ASP A 52 -16.08 10.84 -4.54
CA ASP A 52 -16.52 11.26 -3.21
C ASP A 52 -15.46 12.09 -2.48
N LEU A 53 -15.80 13.36 -2.21
CA LEU A 53 -14.91 14.29 -1.53
C LEU A 53 -14.92 14.10 0.00
N ALA A 54 -15.97 13.50 0.56
CA ALA A 54 -16.21 13.44 2.00
C ALA A 54 -15.76 12.11 2.64
N GLU A 55 -15.78 11.00 1.92
CA GLU A 55 -15.50 9.67 2.46
C GLU A 55 -14.18 9.11 1.90
N GLY A 56 -13.47 8.30 2.69
CA GLY A 56 -12.28 7.55 2.24
C GLY A 56 -10.93 8.22 2.52
N GLY A 57 -10.82 8.99 3.60
CA GLY A 57 -9.51 9.42 4.11
C GLY A 57 -8.64 8.21 4.45
N GLN A 58 -7.40 8.21 3.96
CA GLN A 58 -6.42 7.16 4.29
C GLN A 58 -5.14 7.84 4.83
N PRO A 59 -4.36 7.14 5.70
CA PRO A 59 -4.58 5.79 6.24
C PRO A 59 -5.90 5.63 6.98
N MET A 60 -6.61 4.52 6.73
CA MET A 60 -7.93 4.21 7.32
C MET A 60 -7.76 3.24 8.49
N PHE A 61 -8.60 3.43 9.50
CA PHE A 61 -8.60 2.61 10.72
C PHE A 61 -9.92 1.84 10.84
N ASN A 62 -9.87 0.66 11.46
CA ASN A 62 -11.05 0.01 11.98
C ASN A 62 -11.54 0.70 13.28
N GLU A 63 -12.64 0.24 13.88
CA GLU A 63 -13.34 0.92 14.98
C GLU A 63 -12.47 1.07 16.23
N ASP A 64 -11.72 0.03 16.59
CA ASP A 64 -10.84 0.02 17.76
C ASP A 64 -9.43 0.55 17.47
N LYS A 65 -9.19 0.95 16.21
CA LYS A 65 -7.90 1.44 15.71
C LYS A 65 -6.75 0.43 15.84
N SER A 66 -7.07 -0.85 15.89
CA SER A 66 -6.08 -1.91 15.90
C SER A 66 -5.47 -2.16 14.52
N LEU A 67 -6.21 -1.89 13.45
CA LEU A 67 -5.76 -2.05 12.07
C LEU A 67 -5.64 -0.68 11.37
N VAL A 68 -4.60 -0.56 10.55
CA VAL A 68 -4.34 0.64 9.72
C VAL A 68 -4.13 0.22 8.27
N LEU A 69 -4.94 0.75 7.36
CA LEU A 69 -4.93 0.41 5.93
C LEU A 69 -4.44 1.59 5.07
N VAL A 70 -3.57 1.29 4.11
CA VAL A 70 -3.38 2.10 2.89
C VAL A 70 -3.70 1.24 1.67
N PHE A 71 -4.51 1.77 0.76
CA PHE A 71 -5.08 1.05 -0.36
C PHE A 71 -5.14 1.91 -1.62
N ASN A 72 -4.66 1.37 -2.73
CA ASN A 72 -4.80 1.93 -4.06
C ASN A 72 -5.45 0.89 -4.96
N GLY A 73 -6.72 1.06 -5.28
CA GLY A 73 -7.43 0.06 -6.07
C GLY A 73 -8.92 0.30 -6.14
N GLU A 74 -9.61 -0.76 -6.51
CA GLU A 74 -11.05 -0.88 -6.50
C GLU A 74 -11.43 -2.36 -6.36
N ILE A 75 -12.26 -2.69 -5.37
CA ILE A 75 -12.78 -4.03 -5.14
C ILE A 75 -14.19 -4.13 -5.73
N TYR A 76 -14.31 -4.76 -6.87
CA TYR A 76 -15.56 -4.78 -7.65
C TYR A 76 -16.70 -5.51 -6.95
N ASN A 77 -16.39 -6.55 -6.17
CA ASN A 77 -17.39 -7.33 -5.41
C ASN A 77 -17.54 -6.87 -3.95
N PHE A 78 -17.18 -5.60 -3.66
CA PHE A 78 -17.25 -5.08 -2.29
C PHE A 78 -18.65 -5.14 -1.68
N LYS A 79 -19.71 -4.99 -2.50
CA LYS A 79 -21.10 -5.03 -2.02
C LYS A 79 -21.50 -6.40 -1.50
N GLU A 80 -21.07 -7.47 -2.19
CA GLU A 80 -21.32 -8.86 -1.79
C GLU A 80 -20.55 -9.18 -0.50
N LEU A 81 -19.28 -8.82 -0.44
CA LEU A 81 -18.45 -9.01 0.75
C LEU A 81 -18.98 -8.21 1.94
N ARG A 82 -19.43 -6.97 1.71
CA ARG A 82 -20.03 -6.14 2.74
C ARG A 82 -21.30 -6.77 3.31
N ALA A 83 -22.17 -7.34 2.48
CA ALA A 83 -23.38 -8.01 2.94
C ALA A 83 -23.04 -9.19 3.85
N GLU A 84 -22.08 -10.02 3.48
CA GLU A 84 -21.61 -11.14 4.30
C GLU A 84 -21.01 -10.67 5.64
N LEU A 85 -20.20 -9.60 5.62
CA LEU A 85 -19.61 -9.03 6.83
C LEU A 85 -20.68 -8.45 7.78
N LEU A 86 -21.72 -7.81 7.23
CA LEU A 86 -22.87 -7.35 8.02
C LEU A 86 -23.61 -8.51 8.70
N GLU A 87 -23.81 -9.65 8.02
CA GLU A 87 -24.41 -10.87 8.59
C GLU A 87 -23.54 -11.44 9.73
N LYS A 88 -22.23 -11.22 9.69
CA LYS A 88 -21.28 -11.63 10.74
C LYS A 88 -21.18 -10.62 11.89
N GLY A 89 -21.87 -9.52 11.80
CA GLY A 89 -21.97 -8.53 12.88
C GLY A 89 -21.03 -7.32 12.75
N HIS A 90 -20.28 -7.20 11.65
CA HIS A 90 -19.46 -6.01 11.41
C HIS A 90 -20.33 -4.77 11.18
N VAL A 91 -19.90 -3.63 11.70
CA VAL A 91 -20.58 -2.34 11.57
C VAL A 91 -19.75 -1.43 10.69
N PHE A 92 -20.37 -0.86 9.68
CA PHE A 92 -19.69 0.01 8.70
C PHE A 92 -20.03 1.47 8.95
N ALA A 93 -19.03 2.33 8.98
CA ALA A 93 -19.17 3.78 9.10
C ALA A 93 -19.44 4.46 7.74
N ASN A 94 -19.00 3.83 6.64
CA ASN A 94 -19.18 4.34 5.28
C ASN A 94 -19.48 3.21 4.28
N ASN A 95 -19.57 3.54 2.99
CA ASN A 95 -19.87 2.58 1.94
C ASN A 95 -18.66 2.31 1.01
N SER A 96 -17.43 2.55 1.49
CA SER A 96 -16.23 2.36 0.68
C SER A 96 -15.81 0.88 0.62
N ASP A 97 -15.16 0.51 -0.47
CA ASP A 97 -14.48 -0.77 -0.61
C ASP A 97 -13.26 -0.90 0.30
N SER A 98 -12.65 0.23 0.69
CA SER A 98 -11.53 0.28 1.64
C SER A 98 -11.96 -0.24 3.03
N GLU A 99 -13.15 0.12 3.50
CA GLU A 99 -13.66 -0.36 4.78
C GLU A 99 -13.99 -1.86 4.72
N VAL A 100 -14.47 -2.33 3.56
CA VAL A 100 -14.66 -3.78 3.34
C VAL A 100 -13.34 -4.55 3.42
N LEU A 101 -12.22 -3.97 2.96
CA LEU A 101 -10.90 -4.58 3.14
C LEU A 101 -10.50 -4.69 4.61
N LEU A 102 -10.73 -3.65 5.41
CA LEU A 102 -10.42 -3.69 6.85
C LEU A 102 -11.21 -4.77 7.58
N HIS A 103 -12.53 -4.75 7.45
CA HIS A 103 -13.41 -5.75 8.10
C HIS A 103 -13.19 -7.15 7.53
N GLY A 104 -12.90 -7.26 6.24
CA GLY A 104 -12.56 -8.54 5.62
C GLY A 104 -11.26 -9.13 6.18
N PHE A 105 -10.26 -8.29 6.47
CA PHE A 105 -9.04 -8.74 7.11
C PHE A 105 -9.26 -9.14 8.58
N GLU A 106 -10.10 -8.42 9.31
CA GLU A 106 -10.52 -8.81 10.68
C GLU A 106 -11.17 -10.19 10.71
N GLU A 107 -12.07 -10.45 9.78
CA GLU A 107 -12.87 -11.68 9.77
C GLU A 107 -12.10 -12.88 9.21
N TRP A 108 -11.31 -12.69 8.14
CA TRP A 108 -10.73 -13.80 7.37
C TRP A 108 -9.20 -13.78 7.32
N GLY A 109 -8.55 -12.74 7.86
CA GLY A 109 -7.10 -12.59 7.76
C GLY A 109 -6.62 -12.63 6.31
N GLU A 110 -5.52 -13.31 6.06
CA GLU A 110 -4.94 -13.50 4.72
C GLU A 110 -5.88 -14.24 3.76
N SER A 111 -6.78 -15.08 4.27
CA SER A 111 -7.77 -15.81 3.47
C SER A 111 -8.80 -14.89 2.79
N MET A 112 -8.78 -13.60 3.11
CA MET A 112 -9.55 -12.59 2.38
C MET A 112 -9.11 -12.47 0.92
N VAL A 113 -7.80 -12.53 0.63
CA VAL A 113 -7.25 -12.19 -0.69
C VAL A 113 -7.88 -12.97 -1.84
N PRO A 114 -8.01 -14.32 -1.79
CA PRO A 114 -8.65 -15.07 -2.86
C PRO A 114 -10.15 -14.78 -3.04
N ARG A 115 -10.78 -14.09 -2.10
CA ARG A 115 -12.19 -13.67 -2.17
C ARG A 115 -12.38 -12.35 -2.91
N LEU A 116 -11.31 -11.55 -3.05
CA LEU A 116 -11.35 -10.25 -3.69
C LEU A 116 -11.42 -10.38 -5.21
N ARG A 117 -12.31 -9.61 -5.83
CA ARG A 117 -12.35 -9.37 -7.27
C ARG A 117 -12.11 -7.88 -7.51
N GLY A 118 -11.02 -7.56 -8.20
CA GLY A 118 -10.70 -6.16 -8.40
C GLY A 118 -9.28 -5.95 -8.89
N MET A 119 -8.88 -4.72 -8.91
CA MET A 119 -7.51 -4.28 -9.16
C MET A 119 -7.02 -3.54 -7.92
N PHE A 120 -6.00 -4.06 -7.27
CA PHE A 120 -5.61 -3.55 -5.95
C PHE A 120 -4.14 -3.72 -5.62
N ALA A 121 -3.65 -2.79 -4.82
CA ALA A 121 -2.48 -2.95 -3.98
C ALA A 121 -2.78 -2.31 -2.63
N PHE A 122 -2.54 -3.01 -1.55
CA PHE A 122 -2.79 -2.50 -0.21
C PHE A 122 -1.79 -3.02 0.81
N VAL A 123 -1.71 -2.30 1.91
CA VAL A 123 -0.96 -2.69 3.10
C VAL A 123 -1.86 -2.49 4.31
N ILE A 124 -1.91 -3.50 5.18
CA ILE A 124 -2.58 -3.45 6.48
C ILE A 124 -1.52 -3.67 7.56
N PHE A 125 -1.46 -2.75 8.50
CA PHE A 125 -0.66 -2.87 9.70
C PHE A 125 -1.54 -3.24 10.89
N ASP A 126 -1.26 -4.38 11.52
CA ASP A 126 -1.90 -4.79 12.78
C ASP A 126 -1.06 -4.28 13.96
N ARG A 127 -1.63 -3.35 14.71
CA ARG A 127 -0.98 -2.72 15.86
C ARG A 127 -0.91 -3.63 17.09
N ARG A 128 -1.69 -4.71 17.13
CA ARG A 128 -1.76 -5.64 18.27
C ARG A 128 -0.52 -6.52 18.35
N ASP A 129 -0.10 -7.07 17.22
CA ASP A 129 1.06 -7.96 17.10
C ASP A 129 2.21 -7.34 16.28
N ARG A 130 1.99 -6.10 15.77
CA ARG A 130 2.93 -5.33 14.95
C ARG A 130 3.29 -6.00 13.62
N SER A 131 2.38 -6.80 13.11
CA SER A 131 2.52 -7.43 11.80
C SER A 131 2.12 -6.50 10.66
N LEU A 132 2.75 -6.71 9.50
CA LEU A 132 2.43 -6.01 8.27
C LEU A 132 2.00 -7.02 7.22
N PHE A 133 0.80 -6.87 6.70
CA PHE A 133 0.29 -7.66 5.61
C PHE A 133 0.16 -6.81 4.35
N ALA A 134 0.75 -7.26 3.25
CA ALA A 134 0.66 -6.59 1.95
C ALA A 134 0.14 -7.54 0.88
N ALA A 135 -0.72 -7.05 0.00
CA ALA A 135 -1.21 -7.82 -1.14
C ALA A 135 -1.38 -6.94 -2.38
N ARG A 136 -1.24 -7.61 -3.52
CA ARG A 136 -1.41 -7.02 -4.85
C ARG A 136 -2.28 -7.94 -5.69
N ASP A 137 -3.05 -7.37 -6.61
CA ASP A 137 -3.86 -8.15 -7.55
C ASP A 137 -3.00 -9.08 -8.43
N MET A 138 -3.58 -10.20 -8.83
CA MET A 138 -2.90 -11.28 -9.56
C MET A 138 -2.17 -10.81 -10.82
N PHE A 139 -2.72 -9.82 -11.52
CA PHE A 139 -2.14 -9.31 -12.76
C PHE A 139 -1.22 -8.11 -12.55
N GLY A 140 -1.08 -7.65 -11.31
CA GLY A 140 -0.28 -6.47 -10.97
C GLY A 140 -0.77 -5.19 -11.63
N ILE A 141 -2.09 -5.06 -11.83
CA ILE A 141 -2.71 -3.85 -12.43
C ILE A 141 -2.41 -2.63 -11.59
N LYS A 142 -2.50 -2.77 -10.25
CA LYS A 142 -2.04 -1.72 -9.35
C LYS A 142 -0.58 -1.94 -8.99
N PRO A 143 0.26 -0.91 -9.11
CA PRO A 143 1.67 -1.06 -8.81
C PRO A 143 1.91 -1.22 -7.31
N PHE A 144 2.79 -2.15 -6.98
CA PHE A 144 3.37 -2.33 -5.66
C PHE A 144 4.84 -2.70 -5.83
N TYR A 145 5.71 -1.88 -5.29
CA TYR A 145 7.15 -2.10 -5.28
C TYR A 145 7.63 -2.20 -3.84
N TYR A 146 8.66 -3.01 -3.60
CA TYR A 146 9.23 -3.15 -2.28
C TYR A 146 10.72 -3.49 -2.31
N THR A 147 11.39 -3.23 -1.20
CA THR A 147 12.79 -3.56 -0.99
C THR A 147 13.07 -3.78 0.49
N PHE A 148 14.08 -4.59 0.76
CA PHE A 148 14.68 -4.72 2.08
C PHE A 148 16.09 -4.11 2.00
N MET A 149 16.30 -2.95 2.61
CA MET A 149 17.59 -2.27 2.65
C MET A 149 17.89 -1.78 4.08
N GLY A 150 19.11 -2.09 4.54
CA GLY A 150 19.42 -1.92 5.96
C GLY A 150 18.54 -2.83 6.81
N GLU A 151 17.90 -2.26 7.82
CA GLU A 151 16.91 -2.95 8.64
C GLU A 151 15.46 -2.63 8.22
N SER A 152 15.29 -1.82 7.17
CA SER A 152 14.00 -1.29 6.75
C SER A 152 13.39 -2.12 5.62
N PHE A 153 12.09 -2.42 5.74
CA PHE A 153 11.25 -2.81 4.62
C PHE A 153 10.60 -1.55 4.07
N ILE A 154 10.92 -1.17 2.83
CA ILE A 154 10.43 0.03 2.17
C ILE A 154 9.51 -0.39 1.04
N PHE A 155 8.34 0.23 0.92
CA PHE A 155 7.34 -0.15 -0.08
C PHE A 155 6.56 1.05 -0.60
N GLY A 156 5.90 0.88 -1.75
CA GLY A 156 5.05 1.92 -2.31
C GLY A 156 4.58 1.69 -3.73
N SER A 157 3.75 2.59 -4.19
CA SER A 157 3.20 2.58 -5.53
C SER A 157 4.21 2.95 -6.63
N GLU A 158 5.30 3.63 -6.28
CA GLU A 158 6.35 4.02 -7.23
C GLU A 158 7.72 4.04 -6.54
N ILE A 159 8.72 3.45 -7.20
CA ILE A 159 10.10 3.32 -6.68
C ILE A 159 10.72 4.69 -6.37
N LYS A 160 10.37 5.75 -7.11
CA LYS A 160 10.96 7.07 -6.88
C LYS A 160 10.68 7.63 -5.47
N SER A 161 9.65 7.15 -4.76
CA SER A 161 9.43 7.53 -3.36
C SER A 161 10.54 7.02 -2.45
N PHE A 162 11.13 5.86 -2.78
CA PHE A 162 12.20 5.24 -1.99
C PHE A 162 13.49 6.08 -1.96
N LEU A 163 13.71 6.94 -2.97
CA LEU A 163 14.90 7.80 -3.08
C LEU A 163 15.06 8.76 -1.89
N GLU A 164 13.99 9.00 -1.13
CA GLU A 164 14.00 9.87 0.04
C GLU A 164 14.31 9.12 1.35
N HIS A 165 14.27 7.77 1.31
CA HIS A 165 14.60 6.97 2.48
C HIS A 165 16.13 6.85 2.65
N PRO A 166 16.68 7.10 3.85
CA PRO A 166 18.13 7.15 4.05
C PRO A 166 18.85 5.82 3.76
N ASP A 167 18.19 4.69 3.98
CA ASP A 167 18.77 3.37 3.72
C ASP A 167 18.74 2.98 2.25
N PHE A 168 17.95 3.69 1.42
CA PHE A 168 17.78 3.32 0.01
C PHE A 168 19.05 3.57 -0.79
N LYS A 169 19.57 2.50 -1.41
CA LYS A 169 20.73 2.58 -2.31
C LYS A 169 20.28 2.51 -3.76
N LYS A 170 20.55 3.56 -4.50
CA LYS A 170 20.26 3.63 -5.93
C LYS A 170 21.36 2.93 -6.72
N GLU A 171 21.11 1.68 -7.05
CA GLU A 171 22.03 0.84 -7.84
C GLU A 171 21.30 0.25 -9.05
N LEU A 172 21.94 0.25 -10.23
CA LEU A 172 21.36 -0.33 -11.43
C LEU A 172 21.40 -1.87 -11.34
N ASN A 173 20.30 -2.50 -11.69
CA ASN A 173 20.24 -3.95 -11.91
C ASN A 173 20.58 -4.24 -13.39
N GLU A 174 21.81 -4.58 -13.65
CA GLU A 174 22.31 -4.85 -15.01
C GLU A 174 21.65 -6.05 -15.67
N GLU A 175 21.27 -7.07 -14.87
CA GLU A 175 20.59 -8.26 -15.37
C GLU A 175 19.17 -7.93 -15.84
N ALA A 176 18.41 -7.18 -15.02
CA ALA A 176 17.08 -6.70 -15.41
C ALA A 176 17.13 -5.79 -16.64
N LEU A 177 18.18 -4.97 -16.76
CA LEU A 177 18.41 -4.15 -17.95
C LEU A 177 18.68 -5.01 -19.19
N ALA A 178 19.52 -6.05 -19.09
CA ALA A 178 19.79 -6.98 -20.19
C ALA A 178 18.52 -7.71 -20.65
N HIS A 179 17.68 -8.15 -19.71
CA HIS A 179 16.38 -8.75 -20.02
C HIS A 179 15.47 -7.75 -20.78
N TYR A 180 15.40 -6.52 -20.30
CA TYR A 180 14.59 -5.50 -20.94
C TYR A 180 15.07 -5.19 -22.38
N LEU A 181 16.36 -5.07 -22.59
CA LEU A 181 16.92 -4.83 -23.93
C LEU A 181 16.64 -5.97 -24.90
N SER A 182 16.53 -7.21 -24.37
CA SER A 182 16.24 -8.41 -25.18
C SER A 182 14.75 -8.58 -25.48
N PHE A 183 13.90 -8.37 -24.47
CA PHE A 183 12.46 -8.71 -24.53
C PHE A 183 11.54 -7.48 -24.57
N GLN A 184 12.06 -6.28 -24.34
CA GLN A 184 11.30 -5.01 -24.19
C GLN A 184 10.34 -5.00 -22.99
N TYR A 185 10.47 -5.93 -22.07
CA TYR A 185 9.80 -5.98 -20.77
C TYR A 185 10.66 -6.72 -19.74
N SER A 186 10.37 -6.56 -18.45
CA SER A 186 11.03 -7.34 -17.39
C SER A 186 10.23 -8.61 -17.11
N PRO A 187 10.74 -9.81 -17.46
CA PRO A 187 10.03 -11.08 -17.25
C PRO A 187 10.12 -11.59 -15.80
N THR A 188 10.90 -10.93 -14.95
CA THR A 188 11.14 -11.29 -13.56
C THR A 188 10.43 -10.33 -12.59
N GLU A 189 10.41 -10.69 -11.31
CA GLU A 189 9.91 -9.82 -10.23
C GLU A 189 10.85 -8.65 -9.94
N GLU A 190 12.09 -8.71 -10.41
CA GLU A 190 13.08 -7.66 -10.23
C GLU A 190 12.82 -6.45 -11.13
N THR A 191 13.25 -5.29 -10.63
CA THR A 191 13.18 -4.01 -11.36
C THR A 191 14.56 -3.59 -11.85
N PHE A 192 14.65 -2.41 -12.52
CA PHE A 192 15.93 -1.80 -12.89
C PHE A 192 16.75 -1.29 -11.70
N PHE A 193 16.17 -1.25 -10.51
CA PHE A 193 16.87 -0.96 -9.28
C PHE A 193 17.21 -2.27 -8.58
N LYS A 194 18.49 -2.48 -8.31
CA LYS A 194 18.98 -3.69 -7.65
C LYS A 194 18.36 -3.86 -6.26
N GLY A 195 17.82 -5.05 -6.00
CA GLY A 195 17.15 -5.37 -4.73
C GLY A 195 15.79 -4.69 -4.55
N VAL A 196 15.19 -4.15 -5.63
CA VAL A 196 13.81 -3.66 -5.65
C VAL A 196 12.94 -4.58 -6.48
N TYR A 197 11.86 -5.04 -5.88
CA TYR A 197 10.93 -6.03 -6.42
C TYR A 197 9.54 -5.43 -6.69
N LYS A 198 8.75 -6.16 -7.49
CA LYS A 198 7.38 -5.78 -7.85
C LYS A 198 6.39 -6.93 -7.62
#